data_3e207fb99d5f5a3d8c73dc412fc6f8f3
#
_entry.id   3e207fb99d5f5a3d8c73dc412fc6f8f3
#
_cell.length_a   1.000
_cell.length_b   1.000
_cell.length_c   1.000
_cell.angle_alpha   90.00
_cell.angle_beta   90.00
_cell.angle_gamma   90.00
#
_symmetry.space_group_name_H-M   'P 1'
#
loop_
_entity.id
_entity.type
_entity.pdbx_description
1 polymer ?
#
loop_
_entity_poly.entity_id
_entity_poly.type
_entity_poly.pdbx_seq_one_letter_code
_entity_poly.pdbx_strand_id
1 'polypeptide(L)'
;MTGFYPDSGGIATPMIVEGSNFGSDTTNLKVYFEDADGIKHQAGLVSSNGNKIYLYVPSGLTYKKEMNLLVARTMPDGTEYEGQAGRQFIYKTQTSVTTVVGQASPDANQPTVGGDIATSTLSAPNYISLDDEDNIFITERHVWHGGNNYPSVTCQNDKGAQSNGNIVMASIKSNSVLVLQYGTSAILNAPAFSDLDGTMYAPEDGGMGYYSLAKSVSYAPRRLTVLLNDETKDVADGNYKHCFVVNKLDHYIYTVMVKGQLVRIKPNTRTCELLLKKVGTSTRPDACDSYLAFSPVKGQENMLYVAMAEGNQIWRVDVGNLEGKDKNTYPGEGYAGKAILEGQVAGAGWEDGLLRNAKFDNPHQICFTEDGKLYIADCGNNCIRVIDTKLPLDRAMVTTPIGLPGMKGYKDGGPDIALFNHPFGVAVSADGQIVYVADTGNKVIRKLSIQ
;
A
#
# COMPACT_ATOMS: atom_id res chain seq x y z
N MET A 1 6.78 -42.27 -5.47
CA MET A 1 6.54 -41.10 -6.35
C MET A 1 7.67 -40.98 -7.34
N THR A 2 7.36 -40.80 -8.64
CA THR A 2 8.38 -40.68 -9.71
C THR A 2 8.56 -39.23 -10.15
N GLY A 3 7.55 -38.39 -9.99
CA GLY A 3 7.61 -36.97 -10.34
C GLY A 3 6.29 -36.25 -10.17
N PHE A 4 6.26 -34.98 -10.61
CA PHE A 4 5.07 -34.15 -10.65
C PHE A 4 5.17 -33.08 -11.73
N TYR A 5 4.05 -32.53 -12.13
CA TYR A 5 3.95 -31.45 -13.13
C TYR A 5 2.70 -30.60 -12.85
N PRO A 6 2.77 -29.24 -12.99
CA PRO A 6 3.99 -28.45 -13.23
C PRO A 6 4.96 -28.46 -12.04
N ASP A 7 6.20 -28.01 -12.26
CA ASP A 7 7.21 -27.89 -11.20
C ASP A 7 7.13 -26.57 -10.43
N SER A 8 6.25 -25.69 -10.86
CA SER A 8 6.00 -24.40 -10.20
C SER A 8 4.58 -23.90 -10.46
N GLY A 9 4.06 -23.10 -9.54
CA GLY A 9 2.73 -22.48 -9.65
C GLY A 9 2.30 -21.77 -8.36
N GLY A 10 1.22 -21.01 -8.45
CA GLY A 10 0.57 -20.38 -7.31
C GLY A 10 -0.61 -21.20 -6.79
N ILE A 11 -1.38 -20.62 -5.86
CA ILE A 11 -2.63 -21.20 -5.35
C ILE A 11 -3.54 -21.67 -6.50
N ALA A 12 -4.23 -22.78 -6.27
CA ALA A 12 -5.16 -23.40 -7.22
C ALA A 12 -4.56 -23.81 -8.57
N THR A 13 -3.23 -23.80 -8.72
CA THR A 13 -2.59 -24.35 -9.92
C THR A 13 -2.91 -25.84 -10.01
N PRO A 14 -3.51 -26.32 -11.14
CA PRO A 14 -3.74 -27.76 -11.35
C PRO A 14 -2.41 -28.49 -11.41
N MET A 15 -2.30 -29.60 -10.73
CA MET A 15 -1.07 -30.37 -10.62
C MET A 15 -1.33 -31.86 -10.75
N ILE A 16 -0.37 -32.56 -11.36
CA ILE A 16 -0.36 -34.03 -11.45
C ILE A 16 0.88 -34.55 -10.73
N VAL A 17 0.66 -35.48 -9.80
CA VAL A 17 1.74 -36.24 -9.17
C VAL A 17 1.76 -37.63 -9.80
N GLU A 18 2.91 -38.06 -10.24
CA GLU A 18 3.12 -39.35 -10.89
C GLU A 18 3.89 -40.31 -9.98
N GLY A 19 3.51 -41.59 -10.03
CA GLY A 19 4.13 -42.62 -9.22
C GLY A 19 3.45 -43.98 -9.40
N SER A 20 3.45 -44.77 -8.34
CA SER A 20 2.78 -46.07 -8.30
C SER A 20 2.21 -46.30 -6.89
N ASN A 21 1.22 -47.20 -6.81
CA ASN A 21 0.59 -47.62 -5.59
C ASN A 21 -0.18 -46.55 -4.83
N PHE A 22 -0.63 -45.49 -5.51
CA PHE A 22 -1.43 -44.44 -4.88
C PHE A 22 -2.86 -44.92 -4.52
N GLY A 23 -3.36 -45.95 -5.21
CA GLY A 23 -4.77 -46.36 -5.12
C GLY A 23 -5.69 -45.43 -5.92
N SER A 24 -6.88 -45.91 -6.17
CA SER A 24 -7.93 -45.12 -6.86
C SER A 24 -8.83 -44.37 -5.89
N ASP A 25 -8.76 -44.69 -4.60
CA ASP A 25 -9.53 -44.05 -3.54
C ASP A 25 -8.70 -42.95 -2.89
N THR A 26 -9.22 -41.73 -2.92
CA THR A 26 -8.56 -40.56 -2.32
C THR A 26 -8.81 -40.40 -0.82
N THR A 27 -9.71 -41.18 -0.22
CA THR A 27 -10.07 -41.08 1.18
C THR A 27 -8.89 -41.33 2.11
N ASN A 28 -8.00 -42.27 1.74
CA ASN A 28 -6.81 -42.66 2.49
C ASN A 28 -5.52 -42.08 1.89
N LEU A 29 -5.64 -41.06 1.04
CA LEU A 29 -4.54 -40.43 0.35
C LEU A 29 -4.44 -38.95 0.74
N LYS A 30 -3.25 -38.49 1.06
CA LYS A 30 -2.98 -37.08 1.35
C LYS A 30 -1.77 -36.62 0.56
N VAL A 31 -1.77 -35.40 0.12
CA VAL A 31 -0.62 -34.75 -0.49
C VAL A 31 -0.32 -33.47 0.28
N TYR A 32 0.94 -33.30 0.65
CA TYR A 32 1.39 -32.14 1.42
C TYR A 32 2.48 -31.38 0.66
N PHE A 33 2.40 -30.08 0.78
CA PHE A 33 3.49 -29.17 0.46
C PHE A 33 4.16 -28.79 1.80
N GLU A 34 5.39 -29.24 2.02
CA GLU A 34 6.15 -28.97 3.23
C GLU A 34 7.15 -27.86 2.99
N ASP A 35 7.09 -26.83 3.81
CA ASP A 35 8.01 -25.69 3.72
C ASP A 35 9.36 -26.01 4.42
N ALA A 36 10.30 -25.05 4.34
CA ALA A 36 11.63 -25.20 4.94
C ALA A 36 11.62 -25.25 6.47
N ASP A 37 10.51 -24.87 7.14
CA ASP A 37 10.33 -25.01 8.59
C ASP A 37 9.68 -26.35 8.96
N GLY A 38 9.40 -27.22 7.98
CA GLY A 38 8.74 -28.51 8.18
C GLY A 38 7.22 -28.41 8.37
N ILE A 39 6.60 -27.25 8.07
CA ILE A 39 5.15 -27.10 8.16
C ILE A 39 4.51 -27.71 6.92
N LYS A 40 3.57 -28.66 7.13
CA LYS A 40 2.85 -29.38 6.07
C LYS A 40 1.51 -28.71 5.74
N HIS A 41 1.34 -28.33 4.50
CA HIS A 41 0.10 -27.76 3.96
C HIS A 41 -0.58 -28.79 3.07
N GLN A 42 -1.78 -29.23 3.46
CA GLN A 42 -2.50 -30.29 2.74
C GLN A 42 -3.16 -29.75 1.48
N ALA A 43 -2.92 -30.42 0.35
CA ALA A 43 -3.56 -30.12 -0.93
C ALA A 43 -4.98 -30.67 -1.03
N GLY A 44 -5.84 -29.97 -1.79
CA GLY A 44 -7.14 -30.47 -2.19
C GLY A 44 -7.00 -31.50 -3.34
N LEU A 45 -7.34 -32.77 -3.08
CA LEU A 45 -7.27 -33.81 -4.09
C LEU A 45 -8.51 -33.78 -4.97
N VAL A 46 -8.34 -33.96 -6.27
CA VAL A 46 -9.42 -34.08 -7.25
C VAL A 46 -9.74 -35.56 -7.54
N SER A 47 -8.71 -36.33 -7.85
CA SER A 47 -8.86 -37.78 -8.14
C SER A 47 -7.50 -38.50 -8.11
N SER A 48 -7.54 -39.85 -8.09
CA SER A 48 -6.39 -40.70 -8.29
C SER A 48 -6.75 -41.89 -9.15
N ASN A 49 -5.83 -42.34 -9.99
CA ASN A 49 -6.00 -43.56 -10.80
C ASN A 49 -4.97 -44.68 -10.46
N GLY A 50 -4.33 -44.54 -9.30
CA GLY A 50 -3.33 -45.46 -8.81
C GLY A 50 -1.89 -45.13 -9.23
N ASN A 51 -1.70 -44.45 -10.34
CA ASN A 51 -0.39 -44.04 -10.85
C ASN A 51 -0.25 -42.50 -10.94
N LYS A 52 -1.39 -41.80 -10.97
CA LYS A 52 -1.45 -40.33 -11.01
C LYS A 52 -2.43 -39.83 -9.98
N ILE A 53 -2.05 -38.74 -9.29
CA ILE A 53 -2.92 -37.98 -8.41
C ILE A 53 -3.13 -36.61 -9.06
N TYR A 54 -4.38 -36.18 -9.17
CA TYR A 54 -4.78 -34.88 -9.66
C TYR A 54 -5.17 -34.02 -8.46
N LEU A 55 -4.59 -32.85 -8.34
CA LEU A 55 -4.78 -31.95 -7.20
C LEU A 55 -4.65 -30.49 -7.59
N TYR A 56 -4.97 -29.61 -6.66
CA TYR A 56 -4.67 -28.18 -6.73
C TYR A 56 -3.66 -27.80 -5.67
N VAL A 57 -2.75 -26.88 -6.03
CA VAL A 57 -1.82 -26.26 -5.07
C VAL A 57 -2.64 -25.57 -3.96
N PRO A 58 -2.39 -25.86 -2.68
CA PRO A 58 -3.23 -25.34 -1.58
C PRO A 58 -3.03 -23.86 -1.33
N SER A 59 -3.99 -23.25 -0.60
CA SER A 59 -3.85 -21.91 -0.01
C SER A 59 -2.98 -21.94 1.25
N GLY A 60 -2.53 -20.78 1.71
CA GLY A 60 -1.79 -20.64 2.97
C GLY A 60 -0.32 -21.06 2.91
N LEU A 61 0.20 -21.30 1.72
CA LEU A 61 1.63 -21.47 1.51
C LEU A 61 2.32 -20.13 1.73
N THR A 62 3.03 -19.98 2.83
CA THR A 62 3.79 -18.77 3.10
C THR A 62 5.06 -18.74 2.27
N TYR A 63 5.29 -17.65 1.61
CA TYR A 63 6.46 -16.99 1.00
C TYR A 63 7.81 -17.74 0.90
N LYS A 64 7.85 -19.06 0.94
CA LYS A 64 9.09 -19.83 0.75
C LYS A 64 9.05 -20.48 -0.62
N LYS A 65 9.98 -20.10 -1.46
CA LYS A 65 10.02 -20.43 -2.88
C LYS A 65 10.08 -21.93 -3.21
N GLU A 66 10.53 -22.75 -2.28
CA GLU A 66 10.79 -24.17 -2.50
C GLU A 66 10.07 -25.03 -1.46
N MET A 67 9.22 -25.95 -1.95
CA MET A 67 8.40 -26.83 -1.14
C MET A 67 8.73 -28.29 -1.42
N ASN A 68 8.92 -29.09 -0.39
CA ASN A 68 8.95 -30.53 -0.55
C ASN A 68 7.53 -31.04 -0.84
N LEU A 69 7.38 -31.89 -1.84
CA LEU A 69 6.10 -32.53 -2.10
C LEU A 69 6.10 -33.95 -1.51
N LEU A 70 5.15 -34.19 -0.61
CA LEU A 70 4.99 -35.43 0.12
C LEU A 70 3.66 -36.06 -0.24
N VAL A 71 3.64 -37.39 -0.43
CA VAL A 71 2.40 -38.17 -0.60
C VAL A 71 2.34 -39.16 0.53
N ALA A 72 1.28 -39.09 1.32
CA ALA A 72 1.03 -40.01 2.42
C ALA A 72 -0.21 -40.89 2.08
N ARG A 73 -0.13 -42.17 2.39
CA ARG A 73 -1.21 -43.13 2.25
C ARG A 73 -1.40 -43.93 3.55
N THR A 74 -2.62 -43.94 4.06
CA THR A 74 -3.00 -44.73 5.20
C THR A 74 -3.51 -46.09 4.72
N MET A 75 -2.92 -47.17 5.22
CA MET A 75 -3.31 -48.55 4.93
C MET A 75 -4.50 -48.99 5.81
N PRO A 76 -5.22 -50.09 5.46
CA PRO A 76 -6.34 -50.60 6.25
C PRO A 76 -5.99 -50.96 7.69
N ASP A 77 -4.72 -51.28 7.98
CA ASP A 77 -4.23 -51.56 9.32
C ASP A 77 -3.87 -50.31 10.13
N GLY A 78 -4.08 -49.10 9.56
CA GLY A 78 -3.79 -47.82 10.16
C GLY A 78 -2.36 -47.33 9.97
N THR A 79 -1.50 -48.12 9.29
CA THR A 79 -0.11 -47.71 9.01
C THR A 79 -0.09 -46.65 7.93
N GLU A 80 0.61 -45.52 8.16
CA GLU A 80 0.80 -44.46 7.17
C GLU A 80 2.16 -44.58 6.50
N TYR A 81 2.18 -44.64 5.19
CA TYR A 81 3.39 -44.62 4.37
C TYR A 81 3.51 -43.26 3.69
N GLU A 82 4.66 -42.61 3.81
CA GLU A 82 4.96 -41.33 3.19
C GLU A 82 6.08 -41.47 2.18
N GLY A 83 5.93 -40.85 1.02
CA GLY A 83 6.95 -40.77 -0.01
C GLY A 83 7.15 -39.34 -0.46
N GLN A 84 8.40 -38.91 -0.59
CA GLN A 84 8.80 -37.58 -1.02
C GLN A 84 9.21 -37.58 -2.49
N ALA A 85 8.95 -36.46 -3.19
CA ALA A 85 9.47 -36.24 -4.53
C ALA A 85 10.98 -35.98 -4.51
N GLY A 86 11.67 -36.43 -5.55
CA GLY A 86 13.10 -36.20 -5.71
C GLY A 86 13.49 -34.75 -6.09
N ARG A 87 12.50 -33.87 -6.25
CA ARG A 87 12.69 -32.44 -6.52
C ARG A 87 11.66 -31.62 -5.76
N GLN A 88 11.93 -30.33 -5.60
CA GLN A 88 11.06 -29.40 -4.91
C GLN A 88 10.10 -28.72 -5.89
N PHE A 89 8.90 -28.39 -5.42
CA PHE A 89 7.95 -27.54 -6.11
C PHE A 89 8.29 -26.06 -5.81
N ILE A 90 8.31 -25.23 -6.84
CA ILE A 90 8.54 -23.79 -6.68
C ILE A 90 7.20 -23.08 -6.56
N TYR A 91 6.86 -22.65 -5.34
CA TYR A 91 5.68 -21.85 -5.15
C TYR A 91 5.88 -20.42 -5.68
N LYS A 92 5.01 -20.02 -6.61
CA LYS A 92 4.99 -18.68 -7.20
C LYS A 92 3.79 -17.93 -6.64
N THR A 93 4.04 -16.89 -5.85
CA THR A 93 2.98 -15.95 -5.49
C THR A 93 2.43 -15.31 -6.75
N GLN A 94 1.12 -15.40 -6.95
CA GLN A 94 0.45 -14.67 -8.03
C GLN A 94 -0.06 -13.34 -7.45
N THR A 95 0.63 -12.29 -7.78
CA THR A 95 0.12 -10.94 -7.57
C THR A 95 -0.93 -10.66 -8.64
N SER A 96 -2.09 -10.19 -8.23
CA SER A 96 -3.15 -9.80 -9.17
C SER A 96 -3.86 -8.54 -8.72
N VAL A 97 -4.35 -7.78 -9.68
CA VAL A 97 -5.13 -6.56 -9.47
C VAL A 97 -6.55 -6.77 -9.96
N THR A 98 -7.52 -6.30 -9.15
CA THR A 98 -8.93 -6.22 -9.51
C THR A 98 -9.50 -4.88 -9.11
N THR A 99 -10.42 -4.34 -9.90
CA THR A 99 -11.17 -3.13 -9.54
C THR A 99 -12.23 -3.47 -8.50
N VAL A 100 -12.31 -2.70 -7.41
CA VAL A 100 -13.22 -2.97 -6.29
C VAL A 100 -14.17 -1.83 -5.96
N VAL A 101 -13.83 -0.57 -6.26
CA VAL A 101 -14.72 0.59 -6.04
C VAL A 101 -14.61 1.56 -7.21
N GLY A 102 -15.73 2.12 -7.61
CA GLY A 102 -15.81 3.09 -8.69
C GLY A 102 -15.90 2.43 -10.07
N GLN A 103 -16.18 3.24 -11.06
CA GLN A 103 -16.24 2.85 -12.47
C GLN A 103 -15.19 3.60 -13.25
N ALA A 104 -14.32 2.87 -13.94
CA ALA A 104 -13.29 3.48 -14.77
C ALA A 104 -13.93 4.32 -15.87
N SER A 105 -13.49 5.56 -15.98
CA SER A 105 -14.05 6.51 -16.94
C SER A 105 -12.98 7.45 -17.47
N PRO A 106 -12.91 7.67 -18.77
CA PRO A 106 -12.10 8.72 -19.37
C PRO A 106 -12.73 10.12 -19.23
N ASP A 107 -13.99 10.20 -18.80
CA ASP A 107 -14.68 11.49 -18.64
C ASP A 107 -14.09 12.29 -17.48
N ALA A 108 -13.45 13.41 -17.78
CA ALA A 108 -12.88 14.30 -16.77
C ALA A 108 -13.95 14.82 -15.79
N ASN A 109 -15.20 14.82 -16.18
CA ASN A 109 -16.34 15.38 -15.44
C ASN A 109 -17.23 14.32 -14.77
N GLN A 110 -16.73 13.10 -14.53
CA GLN A 110 -17.47 12.09 -13.79
C GLN A 110 -17.75 12.56 -12.36
N PRO A 111 -19.00 12.65 -11.90
CA PRO A 111 -19.31 13.03 -10.53
C PRO A 111 -19.01 11.90 -9.53
N THR A 112 -18.88 12.28 -8.26
CA THR A 112 -18.83 11.30 -7.16
C THR A 112 -20.24 10.97 -6.71
N VAL A 113 -20.61 9.69 -6.83
CA VAL A 113 -21.96 9.19 -6.47
C VAL A 113 -21.80 7.97 -5.56
N GLY A 114 -22.37 8.06 -4.35
CA GLY A 114 -22.47 6.94 -3.41
C GLY A 114 -23.55 5.95 -3.80
N GLY A 115 -23.67 4.88 -3.02
CA GLY A 115 -24.63 3.79 -3.21
C GLY A 115 -23.96 2.43 -3.14
N ASP A 116 -24.47 1.46 -3.90
CA ASP A 116 -23.81 0.17 -4.01
C ASP A 116 -22.46 0.28 -4.72
N ILE A 117 -21.49 -0.53 -4.31
CA ILE A 117 -20.12 -0.51 -4.91
C ILE A 117 -20.20 -0.65 -6.44
N ALA A 118 -21.06 -1.53 -6.96
CA ALA A 118 -21.18 -1.81 -8.39
C ALA A 118 -21.71 -0.61 -9.22
N THR A 119 -22.40 0.33 -8.60
CA THR A 119 -23.00 1.50 -9.27
C THR A 119 -22.39 2.82 -8.88
N SER A 120 -21.57 2.83 -7.83
CA SER A 120 -20.89 4.04 -7.35
C SER A 120 -19.86 4.55 -8.36
N THR A 121 -19.65 5.87 -8.35
CA THR A 121 -18.61 6.53 -9.14
C THR A 121 -17.76 7.42 -8.26
N LEU A 122 -16.49 7.58 -8.63
CA LEU A 122 -15.53 8.46 -8.00
C LEU A 122 -15.07 9.51 -9.01
N SER A 123 -14.90 10.74 -8.59
CA SER A 123 -14.45 11.82 -9.48
C SER A 123 -12.94 11.93 -9.57
N ALA A 124 -12.28 11.90 -8.41
CA ALA A 124 -10.85 12.11 -8.29
C ALA A 124 -10.26 11.42 -7.04
N PRO A 125 -10.30 10.07 -6.95
CA PRO A 125 -9.77 9.35 -5.80
C PRO A 125 -8.24 9.47 -5.78
N ASN A 126 -7.69 10.25 -4.85
CA ASN A 126 -6.25 10.46 -4.78
C ASN A 126 -5.59 9.63 -3.69
N TYR A 127 -6.08 9.73 -2.46
CA TYR A 127 -5.43 9.07 -1.33
C TYR A 127 -6.42 8.24 -0.54
N ILE A 128 -5.89 7.21 0.10
CA ILE A 128 -6.70 6.25 0.85
C ILE A 128 -6.07 5.91 2.19
N SER A 129 -6.91 5.60 3.15
CA SER A 129 -6.54 4.96 4.42
C SER A 129 -7.64 4.00 4.81
N LEU A 130 -7.33 2.99 5.63
CA LEU A 130 -8.31 2.04 6.13
C LEU A 130 -8.52 2.24 7.63
N ASP A 131 -9.73 1.92 8.11
CA ASP A 131 -9.98 1.75 9.52
C ASP A 131 -9.73 0.29 9.96
N ASP A 132 -10.01 -0.01 11.21
CA ASP A 132 -9.86 -1.33 11.83
C ASP A 132 -10.89 -2.38 11.34
N GLU A 133 -11.85 -1.99 10.52
CA GLU A 133 -12.85 -2.86 9.88
C GLU A 133 -12.63 -3.00 8.36
N ASP A 134 -11.52 -2.51 7.85
CA ASP A 134 -11.18 -2.45 6.42
C ASP A 134 -12.14 -1.57 5.58
N ASN A 135 -12.82 -0.60 6.20
CA ASN A 135 -13.49 0.43 5.44
C ASN A 135 -12.45 1.35 4.80
N ILE A 136 -12.59 1.58 3.51
CA ILE A 136 -11.64 2.38 2.72
C ILE A 136 -12.09 3.84 2.75
N PHE A 137 -11.34 4.69 3.42
CA PHE A 137 -11.53 6.14 3.38
C PHE A 137 -10.76 6.70 2.21
N ILE A 138 -11.45 7.43 1.36
CA ILE A 138 -10.94 8.00 0.11
C ILE A 138 -11.06 9.51 0.21
N THR A 139 -9.93 10.20 0.10
CA THR A 139 -9.93 11.64 -0.10
C THR A 139 -9.82 11.94 -1.58
N GLU A 140 -10.82 12.62 -2.11
CA GLU A 140 -10.81 13.12 -3.48
C GLU A 140 -10.31 14.54 -3.51
N ARG A 141 -9.54 14.87 -4.52
CA ARG A 141 -9.06 16.25 -4.73
C ARG A 141 -8.94 16.58 -6.20
N HIS A 142 -9.12 17.84 -6.51
CA HIS A 142 -8.76 18.38 -7.82
C HIS A 142 -7.24 18.35 -7.98
N VAL A 143 -6.76 17.79 -9.08
CA VAL A 143 -5.33 17.79 -9.43
C VAL A 143 -5.08 18.83 -10.50
N TRP A 144 -4.30 19.85 -10.17
CA TRP A 144 -3.89 20.89 -11.09
C TRP A 144 -2.83 20.35 -12.05
N HIS A 145 -2.92 20.76 -13.31
CA HIS A 145 -1.91 20.44 -14.31
C HIS A 145 -0.58 21.15 -13.97
N GLY A 146 0.31 20.43 -13.30
CA GLY A 146 1.66 20.91 -12.92
C GLY A 146 2.78 20.28 -13.73
N GLY A 147 2.50 19.61 -14.87
CA GLY A 147 3.49 18.91 -15.67
C GLY A 147 2.96 17.60 -16.25
N ASN A 148 3.81 16.87 -16.99
CA ASN A 148 3.43 15.65 -17.71
C ASN A 148 3.11 14.44 -16.80
N ASN A 149 3.33 14.55 -15.49
CA ASN A 149 3.31 13.43 -14.52
C ASN A 149 2.06 13.43 -13.64
N TYR A 150 1.04 14.23 -13.93
CA TYR A 150 -0.20 14.26 -13.18
C TYR A 150 -1.39 13.99 -14.08
N PRO A 151 -2.39 13.22 -13.63
CA PRO A 151 -3.62 13.02 -14.38
C PRO A 151 -4.45 14.31 -14.37
N SER A 152 -5.20 14.53 -15.44
CA SER A 152 -6.22 15.57 -15.46
C SER A 152 -7.49 15.04 -14.83
N VAL A 153 -7.67 15.26 -13.54
CA VAL A 153 -8.90 14.87 -12.84
C VAL A 153 -9.48 16.06 -12.09
N THR A 154 -10.79 16.23 -12.20
CA THR A 154 -11.53 17.27 -11.52
C THR A 154 -12.39 16.65 -10.44
N CYS A 155 -12.21 17.07 -9.19
CA CYS A 155 -13.08 16.67 -8.10
C CYS A 155 -14.45 17.30 -8.28
N GLN A 156 -15.51 16.49 -8.24
CA GLN A 156 -16.90 16.93 -8.43
C GLN A 156 -17.81 16.33 -7.36
N ASN A 157 -18.86 17.09 -7.02
CA ASN A 157 -19.94 16.60 -6.18
C ASN A 157 -20.94 15.72 -6.99
N ASP A 158 -21.99 15.25 -6.33
CA ASP A 158 -23.06 14.43 -6.92
C ASP A 158 -23.83 15.11 -8.08
N LYS A 159 -23.77 16.43 -8.16
CA LYS A 159 -24.43 17.25 -9.21
C LYS A 159 -23.49 17.65 -10.34
N GLY A 160 -22.26 17.14 -10.34
CA GLY A 160 -21.25 17.48 -11.34
C GLY A 160 -20.64 18.88 -11.18
N ALA A 161 -20.87 19.56 -10.05
CA ALA A 161 -20.22 20.83 -9.77
C ALA A 161 -18.81 20.59 -9.22
N GLN A 162 -17.84 21.38 -9.69
CA GLN A 162 -16.46 21.32 -9.23
C GLN A 162 -16.37 21.53 -7.72
N SER A 163 -15.56 20.76 -7.05
CA SER A 163 -15.33 20.74 -5.61
C SER A 163 -13.85 20.80 -5.30
N ASN A 164 -13.47 21.38 -4.17
CA ASN A 164 -12.08 21.33 -3.67
C ASN A 164 -11.69 19.93 -3.20
N GLY A 165 -12.65 19.20 -2.63
CA GLY A 165 -12.44 17.83 -2.18
C GLY A 165 -13.74 17.18 -1.73
N ASN A 166 -13.79 15.86 -1.74
CA ASN A 166 -14.82 15.04 -1.12
C ASN A 166 -14.18 14.03 -0.18
N ILE A 167 -14.91 13.62 0.87
CA ILE A 167 -14.52 12.51 1.75
C ILE A 167 -15.51 11.37 1.51
N VAL A 168 -15.00 10.25 1.06
CA VAL A 168 -15.80 9.06 0.72
C VAL A 168 -15.33 7.89 1.59
N MET A 169 -16.27 7.07 2.03
CA MET A 169 -16.00 5.80 2.70
C MET A 169 -16.64 4.67 1.90
N ALA A 170 -15.84 3.68 1.52
CA ALA A 170 -16.30 2.48 0.85
C ALA A 170 -16.10 1.27 1.77
N SER A 171 -17.12 0.43 1.89
CA SER A 171 -17.07 -0.81 2.64
C SER A 171 -17.36 -2.00 1.72
N ILE A 172 -16.33 -2.81 1.47
CA ILE A 172 -16.48 -4.03 0.66
C ILE A 172 -17.42 -5.01 1.36
N LYS A 173 -17.34 -5.09 2.69
CA LYS A 173 -18.14 -5.99 3.52
C LYS A 173 -19.63 -5.68 3.46
N SER A 174 -20.01 -4.41 3.47
CA SER A 174 -21.41 -3.97 3.40
C SER A 174 -21.86 -3.62 1.98
N ASN A 175 -21.03 -3.81 0.98
CA ASN A 175 -21.29 -3.46 -0.44
C ASN A 175 -21.78 -2.01 -0.61
N SER A 176 -21.13 -1.05 0.08
CA SER A 176 -21.63 0.33 0.09
C SER A 176 -20.52 1.35 -0.08
N VAL A 177 -20.88 2.47 -0.71
CA VAL A 177 -20.06 3.68 -0.81
C VAL A 177 -20.87 4.84 -0.24
N LEU A 178 -20.34 5.48 0.78
CA LEU A 178 -20.95 6.62 1.45
C LEU A 178 -20.10 7.87 1.19
N VAL A 179 -20.73 8.94 0.74
CA VAL A 179 -20.07 10.24 0.68
C VAL A 179 -20.31 10.95 2.00
N LEU A 180 -19.28 11.00 2.83
CA LEU A 180 -19.35 11.60 4.17
C LEU A 180 -19.33 13.12 4.10
N GLN A 181 -18.63 13.69 3.10
CA GLN A 181 -18.56 15.13 2.87
C GLN A 181 -18.44 15.43 1.39
N TYR A 182 -19.33 16.25 0.86
CA TYR A 182 -19.16 16.92 -0.43
C TYR A 182 -18.63 18.33 -0.23
N GLY A 183 -17.68 18.73 -1.05
CA GLY A 183 -17.21 20.12 -1.10
C GLY A 183 -16.52 20.57 0.19
N THR A 184 -15.23 20.28 0.32
CA THR A 184 -14.43 20.76 1.45
C THR A 184 -14.00 22.23 1.25
N SER A 185 -13.61 22.90 2.33
CA SER A 185 -13.18 24.31 2.29
C SER A 185 -11.83 24.49 1.60
N ALA A 186 -10.99 23.46 1.61
CA ALA A 186 -9.72 23.39 0.89
C ALA A 186 -9.52 21.99 0.29
N ILE A 187 -8.50 21.85 -0.53
CA ILE A 187 -8.11 20.58 -1.15
C ILE A 187 -7.72 19.57 -0.04
N LEU A 188 -8.17 18.33 -0.17
CA LEU A 188 -7.85 17.24 0.77
C LEU A 188 -6.59 16.50 0.37
N ASN A 189 -5.92 15.91 1.35
CA ASN A 189 -4.71 15.12 1.19
C ASN A 189 -4.79 13.78 1.90
N ALA A 190 -3.67 13.04 1.96
CA ALA A 190 -3.62 11.67 2.42
C ALA A 190 -4.05 11.52 3.90
N PRO A 191 -5.14 10.77 4.19
CA PRO A 191 -5.68 10.63 5.53
C PRO A 191 -4.93 9.57 6.33
N ALA A 192 -5.11 9.60 7.67
CA ALA A 192 -4.58 8.61 8.60
C ALA A 192 -5.62 8.18 9.63
N PHE A 193 -5.66 6.89 9.93
CA PHE A 193 -6.50 6.32 10.96
C PHE A 193 -5.72 6.18 12.27
N SER A 194 -6.39 6.48 13.39
CA SER A 194 -5.93 6.25 14.75
C SER A 194 -6.73 5.10 15.35
N ASP A 195 -6.06 3.99 15.62
CA ASP A 195 -6.63 2.83 16.29
C ASP A 195 -6.93 3.07 17.79
N LEU A 196 -6.29 4.07 18.40
CA LEU A 196 -6.50 4.42 19.81
C LEU A 196 -7.95 4.87 20.09
N ASP A 197 -8.49 5.71 19.23
CA ASP A 197 -9.79 6.36 19.41
C ASP A 197 -10.79 6.13 18.26
N GLY A 198 -10.39 5.32 17.28
CA GLY A 198 -11.20 5.03 16.10
C GLY A 198 -11.48 6.25 15.23
N THR A 199 -10.50 7.17 15.11
CA THR A 199 -10.68 8.42 14.38
C THR A 199 -9.84 8.45 13.09
N MET A 200 -10.47 8.79 11.98
CA MET A 200 -9.81 9.14 10.73
C MET A 200 -9.52 10.64 10.69
N TYR A 201 -8.29 11.01 10.40
CA TYR A 201 -7.83 12.39 10.26
C TYR A 201 -7.46 12.67 8.80
N ALA A 202 -8.14 13.63 8.16
CA ALA A 202 -7.90 14.01 6.77
C ALA A 202 -7.38 15.46 6.69
N PRO A 203 -6.11 15.68 6.31
CA PRO A 203 -5.53 17.02 6.22
C PRO A 203 -6.08 17.79 5.03
N GLU A 204 -6.27 19.10 5.21
CA GLU A 204 -6.54 20.06 4.15
C GLU A 204 -5.23 20.71 3.67
N ASP A 205 -5.12 21.00 2.38
CA ASP A 205 -4.14 21.91 1.85
C ASP A 205 -4.30 23.30 2.47
N GLY A 206 -3.20 23.99 2.62
CA GLY A 206 -3.19 25.36 3.11
C GLY A 206 -3.54 25.49 4.59
N GLY A 207 -2.79 26.28 5.31
CA GLY A 207 -2.97 26.48 6.74
C GLY A 207 -2.89 25.18 7.55
N MET A 208 -3.55 25.14 8.68
CA MET A 208 -3.50 24.03 9.64
C MET A 208 -4.86 23.34 9.84
N GLY A 209 -5.76 23.44 8.83
CA GLY A 209 -7.06 22.76 8.84
C GLY A 209 -6.95 21.26 8.59
N TYR A 210 -7.87 20.49 9.16
CA TYR A 210 -8.06 19.06 8.88
C TYR A 210 -9.46 18.61 9.29
N TYR A 211 -9.94 17.51 8.74
CA TYR A 211 -11.16 16.85 9.17
C TYR A 211 -10.84 15.73 10.16
N SER A 212 -11.65 15.62 11.19
CA SER A 212 -11.69 14.52 12.15
C SER A 212 -13.01 13.79 12.00
N LEU A 213 -12.96 12.48 11.78
CA LEU A 213 -14.10 11.60 11.52
C LEU A 213 -14.03 10.45 12.52
N ALA A 214 -14.74 10.55 13.63
CA ALA A 214 -14.70 9.55 14.69
C ALA A 214 -15.75 8.44 14.44
N LYS A 215 -15.34 7.18 14.60
CA LYS A 215 -16.21 6.00 14.50
C LYS A 215 -17.38 6.06 15.47
N SER A 216 -17.15 6.57 16.67
CA SER A 216 -18.16 6.74 17.73
C SER A 216 -19.34 7.62 17.34
N VAL A 217 -19.20 8.47 16.33
CA VAL A 217 -20.26 9.32 15.75
C VAL A 217 -20.48 9.01 14.27
N SER A 218 -20.32 7.74 13.89
CA SER A 218 -20.54 7.24 12.51
C SER A 218 -19.76 8.03 11.46
N TYR A 219 -18.53 8.42 11.81
CA TYR A 219 -17.62 9.17 10.93
C TYR A 219 -18.15 10.53 10.45
N ALA A 220 -19.06 11.15 11.18
CA ALA A 220 -19.55 12.49 10.89
C ALA A 220 -18.36 13.47 10.80
N PRO A 221 -18.16 14.17 9.66
CA PRO A 221 -16.98 15.01 9.46
C PRO A 221 -17.01 16.25 10.35
N ARG A 222 -15.93 16.49 11.07
CA ARG A 222 -15.74 17.69 11.89
C ARG A 222 -14.45 18.38 11.47
N ARG A 223 -14.56 19.58 10.93
CA ARG A 223 -13.38 20.39 10.60
C ARG A 223 -12.75 20.99 11.87
N LEU A 224 -11.46 20.81 12.02
CA LEU A 224 -10.64 21.29 13.13
C LEU A 224 -9.44 22.08 12.59
N THR A 225 -8.77 22.79 13.51
CA THR A 225 -7.53 23.52 13.20
C THR A 225 -6.49 23.22 14.27
N VAL A 226 -5.26 22.99 13.87
CA VAL A 226 -4.11 22.81 14.76
C VAL A 226 -3.79 24.13 15.45
N LEU A 227 -3.49 24.06 16.73
CA LEU A 227 -3.10 25.22 17.56
C LEU A 227 -1.58 25.39 17.50
N LEU A 228 -1.15 26.52 16.98
CA LEU A 228 0.25 26.88 16.86
C LEU A 228 0.73 27.63 18.09
N ASN A 229 2.01 27.52 18.38
CA ASN A 229 2.74 28.29 19.38
C ASN A 229 3.81 29.17 18.73
N ASP A 230 4.59 29.89 19.52
CA ASP A 230 5.63 30.81 18.99
C ASP A 230 6.69 30.10 18.14
N GLU A 231 6.98 28.82 18.42
CA GLU A 231 7.94 28.02 17.64
C GLU A 231 7.34 27.53 16.33
N THR A 232 6.03 27.26 16.31
CA THR A 232 5.35 26.62 15.17
C THR A 232 4.55 27.56 14.29
N LYS A 233 4.36 28.82 14.70
CA LYS A 233 3.59 29.81 13.92
C LYS A 233 4.09 29.99 12.48
N ASP A 234 5.42 29.98 12.30
CA ASP A 234 6.04 30.16 10.97
C ASP A 234 5.93 28.90 10.10
N VAL A 235 5.60 27.74 10.68
CA VAL A 235 5.40 26.50 9.95
C VAL A 235 4.16 26.55 9.06
N ALA A 236 3.13 27.26 9.50
CA ALA A 236 1.83 27.31 8.83
C ALA A 236 1.73 28.41 7.75
N ASP A 237 2.62 29.39 7.78
CA ASP A 237 2.52 30.54 6.88
C ASP A 237 2.87 30.18 5.43
N GLY A 238 1.83 30.18 4.56
CA GLY A 238 1.94 29.82 3.15
C GLY A 238 2.44 28.38 2.92
N ASN A 239 2.25 27.49 3.87
CA ASN A 239 2.78 26.13 3.87
C ASN A 239 1.63 25.10 3.78
N TYR A 240 1.87 23.99 3.08
CA TYR A 240 0.89 22.93 2.83
C TYR A 240 1.35 21.62 3.47
N LYS A 241 0.40 20.72 3.76
CA LYS A 241 0.66 19.38 4.27
C LYS A 241 -0.05 18.36 3.39
N HIS A 242 0.67 17.36 2.89
CA HIS A 242 0.16 16.41 1.90
C HIS A 242 -0.17 15.03 2.47
N CYS A 243 0.20 14.76 3.72
CA CYS A 243 -0.06 13.48 4.33
C CYS A 243 -0.14 13.62 5.86
N PHE A 244 -1.07 12.91 6.46
CA PHE A 244 -1.01 12.58 7.87
C PHE A 244 -0.63 11.12 8.05
N VAL A 245 0.06 10.81 9.14
CA VAL A 245 0.26 9.45 9.63
C VAL A 245 0.21 9.46 11.14
N VAL A 246 -0.38 8.43 11.76
CA VAL A 246 -0.44 8.28 13.21
C VAL A 246 0.62 7.27 13.64
N ASN A 247 1.45 7.63 14.62
CA ASN A 247 2.39 6.70 15.21
C ASN A 247 1.67 5.81 16.22
N LYS A 248 1.84 4.50 16.14
CA LYS A 248 1.18 3.52 17.02
C LYS A 248 1.70 3.53 18.47
N LEU A 249 2.86 4.13 18.74
CA LEU A 249 3.45 4.17 20.09
C LEU A 249 3.00 5.38 20.89
N ASP A 250 3.00 6.58 20.29
CA ASP A 250 2.62 7.82 20.99
C ASP A 250 1.22 8.34 20.60
N HIS A 251 0.62 7.75 19.57
CA HIS A 251 -0.69 8.09 19.00
C HIS A 251 -0.80 9.55 18.54
N TYR A 252 0.33 10.17 18.21
CA TYR A 252 0.35 11.51 17.64
C TYR A 252 0.30 11.46 16.12
N ILE A 253 -0.23 12.52 15.53
CA ILE A 253 -0.25 12.72 14.09
C ILE A 253 1.07 13.35 13.67
N TYR A 254 1.70 12.80 12.66
CA TYR A 254 2.92 13.35 12.06
C TYR A 254 2.64 13.80 10.63
N THR A 255 3.28 14.88 10.23
CA THR A 255 3.25 15.38 8.85
C THR A 255 4.55 16.07 8.49
N VAL A 256 4.93 16.01 7.23
CA VAL A 256 5.97 16.86 6.66
C VAL A 256 5.30 17.94 5.83
N MET A 257 5.59 19.18 6.14
CA MET A 257 5.06 20.34 5.42
C MET A 257 5.79 20.52 4.08
N VAL A 258 5.18 21.18 3.12
CA VAL A 258 5.73 21.36 1.77
C VAL A 258 7.14 21.98 1.74
N LYS A 259 7.49 22.77 2.73
CA LYS A 259 8.86 23.33 2.90
C LYS A 259 9.82 22.38 3.63
N GLY A 260 9.38 21.14 3.92
CA GLY A 260 10.17 20.09 4.54
C GLY A 260 10.13 20.01 6.07
N GLN A 261 9.37 20.89 6.74
CA GLN A 261 9.28 20.83 8.22
C GLN A 261 8.54 19.57 8.67
N LEU A 262 9.17 18.76 9.52
CA LEU A 262 8.54 17.65 10.21
C LEU A 262 7.91 18.15 11.49
N VAL A 263 6.60 18.00 11.59
CA VAL A 263 5.84 18.40 12.77
C VAL A 263 5.05 17.23 13.34
N ARG A 264 4.82 17.29 14.64
CA ARG A 264 4.00 16.35 15.41
C ARG A 264 2.83 17.08 16.04
N ILE A 265 1.62 16.53 15.92
CA ILE A 265 0.38 17.12 16.39
C ILE A 265 -0.22 16.18 17.45
N LYS A 266 -0.58 16.73 18.62
CA LYS A 266 -1.30 16.01 19.68
C LYS A 266 -2.81 16.10 19.40
N PRO A 267 -3.51 15.00 19.06
CA PRO A 267 -4.92 15.08 18.65
C PRO A 267 -5.84 15.71 19.68
N ASN A 268 -5.69 15.33 20.94
CA ASN A 268 -6.57 15.76 22.04
C ASN A 268 -6.50 17.27 22.30
N THR A 269 -5.30 17.85 22.27
CA THR A 269 -5.08 19.29 22.53
C THR A 269 -4.98 20.08 21.24
N ARG A 270 -4.78 19.42 20.11
CA ARG A 270 -4.51 20.01 18.79
C ARG A 270 -3.25 20.87 18.75
N THR A 271 -2.36 20.72 19.72
CA THR A 271 -1.07 21.43 19.76
C THR A 271 -0.07 20.80 18.81
N CYS A 272 0.80 21.63 18.25
CA CYS A 272 1.82 21.24 17.29
C CYS A 272 3.23 21.46 17.86
N GLU A 273 4.13 20.55 17.54
CA GLU A 273 5.55 20.61 17.89
C GLU A 273 6.40 20.47 16.63
N LEU A 274 7.40 21.33 16.45
CA LEU A 274 8.38 21.26 15.37
C LEU A 274 9.52 20.32 15.75
N LEU A 275 9.64 19.20 15.06
CA LEU A 275 10.71 18.21 15.29
C LEU A 275 11.96 18.51 14.45
N LEU A 276 11.79 18.76 13.16
CA LEU A 276 12.89 19.09 12.23
C LEU A 276 12.46 20.22 11.31
N LYS A 277 13.38 21.14 10.99
CA LYS A 277 13.12 22.22 10.04
C LYS A 277 13.14 21.78 8.58
N LYS A 278 13.82 20.66 8.28
CA LYS A 278 13.86 20.16 6.92
C LYS A 278 14.11 18.65 6.92
N VAL A 279 13.27 17.92 6.21
CA VAL A 279 13.45 16.50 5.90
C VAL A 279 13.72 16.37 4.42
N GLY A 280 14.74 15.57 4.08
CA GLY A 280 15.07 15.23 2.71
C GLY A 280 15.57 16.37 1.84
N THR A 281 15.66 16.10 0.55
CA THR A 281 15.99 17.05 -0.51
C THR A 281 14.94 17.04 -1.59
N SER A 282 14.67 18.19 -2.19
CA SER A 282 13.70 18.35 -3.28
C SER A 282 14.28 19.23 -4.40
N THR A 283 13.81 19.02 -5.62
CA THR A 283 14.10 19.94 -6.76
C THR A 283 13.53 21.33 -6.53
N ARG A 284 12.49 21.42 -5.69
CA ARG A 284 11.88 22.67 -5.30
C ARG A 284 12.15 22.86 -3.81
N PRO A 285 13.11 23.70 -3.42
CA PRO A 285 13.48 23.87 -2.01
C PRO A 285 12.33 24.35 -1.12
N ASP A 286 11.27 24.92 -1.72
CA ASP A 286 10.14 25.48 -1.03
C ASP A 286 8.80 24.74 -1.33
N ALA A 287 8.85 23.63 -2.07
CA ALA A 287 7.64 22.88 -2.41
C ALA A 287 7.97 21.42 -2.75
N CYS A 288 7.72 20.50 -1.82
CA CYS A 288 7.80 19.07 -2.08
C CYS A 288 6.62 18.36 -1.44
N ASP A 289 5.85 17.69 -2.27
CA ASP A 289 4.81 16.79 -1.79
C ASP A 289 5.45 15.60 -1.09
N SER A 290 5.06 15.36 0.16
CA SER A 290 5.68 14.34 1.00
C SER A 290 4.63 13.42 1.60
N TYR A 291 4.85 12.10 1.47
CA TYR A 291 3.95 11.06 1.95
C TYR A 291 4.67 10.14 2.94
N LEU A 292 3.98 9.77 4.02
CA LEU A 292 4.61 9.21 5.19
C LEU A 292 4.05 7.84 5.55
N ALA A 293 4.89 6.97 6.14
CA ALA A 293 4.46 5.76 6.81
C ALA A 293 5.44 5.38 7.93
N PHE A 294 4.93 4.93 9.06
CA PHE A 294 5.75 4.36 10.12
C PHE A 294 6.04 2.89 9.87
N SER A 295 7.25 2.45 10.20
CA SER A 295 7.61 1.04 10.15
C SER A 295 6.82 0.24 11.21
N PRO A 296 6.22 -0.92 10.86
CA PRO A 296 5.63 -1.83 11.83
C PRO A 296 6.66 -2.81 12.41
N VAL A 297 7.89 -2.79 11.92
CA VAL A 297 8.93 -3.75 12.31
C VAL A 297 9.31 -3.51 13.76
N LYS A 298 9.26 -4.57 14.57
CA LYS A 298 9.59 -4.53 16.00
C LYS A 298 10.96 -3.88 16.25
N GLY A 299 10.97 -2.85 17.09
CA GLY A 299 12.15 -2.05 17.42
C GLY A 299 12.44 -0.93 16.40
N GLN A 300 11.60 -0.76 15.38
CA GLN A 300 11.67 0.32 14.39
C GLN A 300 10.35 1.09 14.28
N GLU A 301 9.45 0.97 15.23
CA GLU A 301 8.11 1.56 15.19
C GLU A 301 8.13 3.11 15.17
N ASN A 302 9.25 3.70 15.58
CA ASN A 302 9.53 5.14 15.47
C ASN A 302 10.24 5.54 14.16
N MET A 303 10.56 4.57 13.30
CA MET A 303 11.17 4.86 12.01
C MET A 303 10.10 5.35 11.04
N LEU A 304 10.10 6.64 10.77
CA LEU A 304 9.23 7.30 9.80
C LEU A 304 9.89 7.28 8.41
N TYR A 305 9.22 6.67 7.45
CA TYR A 305 9.60 6.74 6.04
C TYR A 305 8.85 7.87 5.36
N VAL A 306 9.54 8.57 4.46
CA VAL A 306 9.05 9.77 3.77
C VAL A 306 9.32 9.64 2.28
N ALA A 307 8.28 9.48 1.48
CA ALA A 307 8.37 9.61 0.02
C ALA A 307 8.36 11.09 -0.34
N MET A 308 9.39 11.52 -1.05
CA MET A 308 9.56 12.88 -1.56
C MET A 308 9.20 12.86 -3.04
N ALA A 309 7.98 13.29 -3.39
CA ALA A 309 7.45 13.13 -4.74
C ALA A 309 8.35 13.80 -5.80
N GLU A 310 8.58 15.10 -5.71
CA GLU A 310 9.46 15.82 -6.63
C GLU A 310 10.94 15.52 -6.42
N GLY A 311 11.29 14.90 -5.29
CA GLY A 311 12.65 14.42 -4.99
C GLY A 311 12.98 13.09 -5.64
N ASN A 312 11.96 12.33 -6.10
CA ASN A 312 12.10 10.97 -6.63
C ASN A 312 12.88 10.03 -5.69
N GLN A 313 12.66 10.18 -4.38
CA GLN A 313 13.42 9.51 -3.32
C GLN A 313 12.52 9.11 -2.15
N ILE A 314 12.99 8.11 -1.42
CA ILE A 314 12.46 7.75 -0.10
C ILE A 314 13.52 8.11 0.95
N TRP A 315 13.13 8.86 1.96
CA TRP A 315 13.92 9.20 3.13
C TRP A 315 13.37 8.49 4.36
N ARG A 316 14.13 8.49 5.46
CA ARG A 316 13.66 7.99 6.75
C ARG A 316 14.20 8.82 7.91
N VAL A 317 13.44 8.88 8.99
CA VAL A 317 13.77 9.59 10.23
C VAL A 317 13.36 8.74 11.41
N ASP A 318 14.27 8.44 12.32
CA ASP A 318 13.93 7.85 13.62
C ASP A 318 13.45 8.98 14.55
N VAL A 319 12.13 9.14 14.66
CA VAL A 319 11.52 10.20 15.48
C VAL A 319 11.63 9.93 16.99
N GLY A 320 11.95 8.71 17.37
CA GLY A 320 12.24 8.33 18.76
C GLY A 320 13.68 8.63 19.20
N ASN A 321 14.57 8.97 18.25
CA ASN A 321 16.00 9.19 18.51
C ASN A 321 16.50 10.48 17.85
N LEU A 322 15.88 11.60 18.19
CA LEU A 322 16.28 12.95 17.73
C LEU A 322 17.19 13.67 18.73
N GLU A 323 17.44 13.08 19.91
CA GLU A 323 18.37 13.64 20.88
C GLU A 323 19.78 13.76 20.30
N GLY A 324 20.40 14.93 20.47
CA GLY A 324 21.73 15.22 19.89
C GLY A 324 21.74 15.53 18.38
N LYS A 325 20.59 15.43 17.68
CA LYS A 325 20.47 15.90 16.31
C LYS A 325 20.10 17.38 16.29
N ASP A 326 20.80 18.16 15.45
CA ASP A 326 20.42 19.55 15.26
C ASP A 326 19.16 19.63 14.38
N LYS A 327 18.04 20.03 14.98
CA LYS A 327 16.75 20.14 14.28
C LYS A 327 16.77 21.10 13.08
N ASN A 328 17.77 21.99 13.00
CA ASN A 328 17.87 22.96 11.91
C ASN A 328 18.57 22.38 10.68
N THR A 329 19.45 21.40 10.86
CA THR A 329 20.36 20.91 9.82
C THR A 329 20.26 19.41 9.55
N TYR A 330 19.71 18.60 10.47
CA TYR A 330 19.55 17.17 10.26
C TYR A 330 18.36 16.87 9.33
N PRO A 331 18.59 16.34 8.10
CA PRO A 331 17.53 16.13 7.11
C PRO A 331 16.90 14.74 7.20
N GLY A 332 17.28 13.89 8.16
CA GLY A 332 17.03 12.46 8.13
C GLY A 332 18.09 11.68 7.33
N GLU A 333 17.76 10.48 6.95
CA GLU A 333 18.63 9.57 6.18
C GLU A 333 18.01 9.25 4.83
N GLY A 334 18.76 9.41 3.73
CA GLY A 334 18.35 8.93 2.42
C GLY A 334 18.28 7.41 2.43
N TYR A 335 17.13 6.84 2.00
CA TYR A 335 16.89 5.41 2.06
C TYR A 335 16.91 4.75 0.69
N ALA A 336 16.09 5.19 -0.26
CA ALA A 336 16.04 4.65 -1.61
C ALA A 336 15.90 5.76 -2.67
N GLY A 337 16.41 5.50 -3.88
CA GLY A 337 16.46 6.43 -5.00
C GLY A 337 17.87 6.84 -5.37
N LYS A 338 18.16 6.91 -6.69
CA LYS A 338 19.49 7.22 -7.22
C LYS A 338 19.92 8.64 -6.83
N ALA A 339 21.19 8.80 -6.50
CA ALA A 339 21.81 10.07 -6.10
C ALA A 339 21.37 10.61 -4.71
N ILE A 340 21.34 9.73 -3.72
CA ILE A 340 21.11 10.11 -2.31
C ILE A 340 22.39 10.73 -1.73
N LEU A 341 22.85 11.81 -2.30
CA LEU A 341 23.90 12.67 -1.73
C LEU A 341 23.22 13.95 -1.26
N GLU A 342 23.73 14.47 -0.15
CA GLU A 342 23.23 15.73 0.42
C GLU A 342 23.18 16.82 -0.65
N GLY A 343 22.04 17.49 -0.79
CA GLY A 343 21.84 18.56 -1.77
C GLY A 343 21.58 18.10 -3.21
N GLN A 344 21.51 16.79 -3.49
CA GLN A 344 21.17 16.27 -4.82
C GLN A 344 19.77 15.70 -4.87
N VAL A 345 19.10 15.91 -5.99
CA VAL A 345 17.80 15.32 -6.32
C VAL A 345 18.02 14.18 -7.30
N ALA A 346 17.32 13.06 -7.09
CA ALA A 346 17.33 11.97 -8.04
C ALA A 346 16.59 12.37 -9.32
N GLY A 347 17.17 12.03 -10.46
CA GLY A 347 16.46 12.13 -11.74
C GLY A 347 15.25 11.18 -11.77
N ALA A 348 14.12 11.66 -12.29
CA ALA A 348 12.94 10.84 -12.51
C ALA A 348 13.23 9.65 -13.44
N GLY A 349 12.55 8.55 -13.24
CA GLY A 349 12.64 7.37 -14.09
C GLY A 349 12.26 6.09 -13.37
N TRP A 350 12.40 4.97 -14.06
CA TRP A 350 12.16 3.65 -13.52
C TRP A 350 13.44 2.80 -13.60
N GLU A 351 13.83 2.24 -12.47
CA GLU A 351 14.90 1.25 -12.37
C GLU A 351 14.68 0.41 -11.09
N ASP A 352 14.57 -0.91 -11.23
CA ASP A 352 14.58 -1.85 -10.10
C ASP A 352 16.03 -2.16 -9.70
N GLY A 353 16.25 -2.57 -8.46
CA GLY A 353 17.56 -2.97 -7.97
C GLY A 353 17.86 -2.49 -6.56
N LEU A 354 19.12 -2.48 -6.17
CA LEU A 354 19.55 -2.04 -4.83
C LEU A 354 19.05 -0.62 -4.55
N LEU A 355 18.76 -0.33 -3.29
CA LEU A 355 18.11 0.91 -2.85
C LEU A 355 18.70 2.17 -3.49
N ARG A 356 20.05 2.28 -3.57
CA ARG A 356 20.76 3.45 -4.10
C ARG A 356 20.83 3.52 -5.62
N ASN A 357 20.47 2.44 -6.31
CA ASN A 357 20.49 2.39 -7.77
C ASN A 357 19.10 2.56 -8.36
N ALA A 358 18.07 2.24 -7.57
CA ALA A 358 16.69 2.34 -7.98
C ALA A 358 16.30 3.77 -8.37
N LYS A 359 15.36 3.88 -9.32
CA LYS A 359 14.76 5.17 -9.70
C LYS A 359 13.26 5.12 -9.50
N PHE A 360 12.71 6.27 -9.14
CA PHE A 360 11.30 6.55 -9.04
C PHE A 360 10.94 7.73 -9.94
N ASP A 361 9.66 7.87 -10.23
CA ASP A 361 9.11 9.06 -10.88
C ASP A 361 7.88 9.53 -10.10
N ASN A 362 8.08 10.57 -9.30
CA ASN A 362 7.02 11.18 -8.51
C ASN A 362 6.32 10.19 -7.57
N PRO A 363 7.06 9.50 -6.65
CA PRO A 363 6.49 8.56 -5.70
C PRO A 363 5.56 9.28 -4.72
N HIS A 364 4.30 8.82 -4.62
CA HIS A 364 3.28 9.39 -3.76
C HIS A 364 3.07 8.57 -2.49
N GLN A 365 1.83 8.27 -2.14
CA GLN A 365 1.51 7.60 -0.88
C GLN A 365 2.24 6.27 -0.73
N ILE A 366 2.69 6.02 0.48
CA ILE A 366 3.40 4.80 0.89
C ILE A 366 2.67 4.15 2.06
N CYS A 367 2.74 2.84 2.14
CA CYS A 367 2.19 2.09 3.28
C CYS A 367 3.01 0.84 3.57
N PHE A 368 2.91 0.34 4.79
CA PHE A 368 3.56 -0.90 5.20
C PHE A 368 2.57 -2.04 5.36
N THR A 369 2.96 -3.23 4.95
CA THR A 369 2.39 -4.47 5.45
C THR A 369 3.04 -4.85 6.78
N GLU A 370 2.37 -5.63 7.62
CA GLU A 370 2.90 -6.01 8.95
C GLU A 370 4.22 -6.78 8.88
N ASP A 371 4.46 -7.49 7.78
CA ASP A 371 5.72 -8.19 7.53
C ASP A 371 6.87 -7.24 7.11
N GLY A 372 6.67 -5.91 7.16
CA GLY A 372 7.71 -4.91 6.94
C GLY A 372 8.01 -4.62 5.47
N LYS A 373 7.11 -4.95 4.55
CA LYS A 373 7.22 -4.52 3.16
C LYS A 373 6.62 -3.13 2.99
N LEU A 374 7.40 -2.22 2.44
CA LEU A 374 6.98 -0.87 2.10
C LEU A 374 6.49 -0.84 0.65
N TYR A 375 5.19 -0.60 0.48
CA TYR A 375 4.55 -0.38 -0.82
C TYR A 375 4.55 1.11 -1.16
N ILE A 376 4.80 1.43 -2.42
CA ILE A 376 4.97 2.79 -2.90
C ILE A 376 4.16 2.96 -4.19
N ALA A 377 3.27 3.94 -4.23
CA ALA A 377 2.62 4.37 -5.46
C ALA A 377 3.62 5.21 -6.28
N ASP A 378 4.21 4.61 -7.30
CA ASP A 378 5.18 5.27 -8.18
C ASP A 378 4.43 5.91 -9.37
N CYS A 379 3.82 7.05 -9.07
CA CYS A 379 2.77 7.69 -9.85
C CYS A 379 3.18 7.95 -11.31
N GLY A 380 4.32 8.60 -11.53
CA GLY A 380 4.80 8.91 -12.87
C GLY A 380 5.17 7.67 -13.69
N ASN A 381 5.57 6.59 -13.00
CA ASN A 381 5.87 5.31 -13.63
C ASN A 381 4.64 4.42 -13.82
N ASN A 382 3.46 4.79 -13.34
CA ASN A 382 2.21 4.03 -13.46
C ASN A 382 2.29 2.61 -12.89
N CYS A 383 3.01 2.40 -11.80
CA CYS A 383 3.20 1.10 -11.19
C CYS A 383 3.27 1.18 -9.65
N ILE A 384 3.22 0.03 -9.01
CA ILE A 384 3.44 -0.10 -7.57
C ILE A 384 4.82 -0.69 -7.35
N ARG A 385 5.60 -0.07 -6.45
CA ARG A 385 6.92 -0.55 -6.08
C ARG A 385 6.89 -1.10 -4.65
N VAL A 386 7.82 -2.01 -4.36
CA VAL A 386 7.93 -2.60 -3.02
C VAL A 386 9.38 -2.72 -2.58
N ILE A 387 9.61 -2.54 -1.27
CA ILE A 387 10.90 -2.73 -0.60
C ILE A 387 10.67 -3.59 0.64
N ASP A 388 11.42 -4.68 0.80
CA ASP A 388 11.48 -5.41 2.07
C ASP A 388 12.47 -4.68 3.00
N THR A 389 11.92 -3.95 3.99
CA THR A 389 12.73 -3.11 4.89
C THR A 389 13.41 -3.88 6.02
N LYS A 390 13.11 -5.18 6.18
CA LYS A 390 13.82 -6.05 7.13
C LYS A 390 15.17 -6.52 6.60
N LEU A 391 15.39 -6.42 5.30
CA LEU A 391 16.68 -6.74 4.70
C LEU A 391 17.73 -5.67 5.05
N PRO A 392 18.99 -6.06 5.24
CA PRO A 392 20.10 -5.11 5.38
C PRO A 392 20.18 -4.16 4.16
N LEU A 393 20.64 -2.92 4.39
CA LEU A 393 20.68 -1.87 3.37
C LEU A 393 21.48 -2.24 2.11
N ASP A 394 22.49 -3.08 2.25
CA ASP A 394 23.33 -3.58 1.16
C ASP A 394 22.68 -4.70 0.34
N ARG A 395 21.55 -5.25 0.80
CA ARG A 395 20.80 -6.34 0.14
C ARG A 395 19.36 -5.98 -0.16
N ALA A 396 18.81 -4.95 0.49
CA ALA A 396 17.46 -4.49 0.21
C ALA A 396 17.37 -3.94 -1.21
N MET A 397 16.27 -4.28 -1.89
CA MET A 397 16.02 -3.91 -3.28
C MET A 397 14.64 -3.28 -3.43
N VAL A 398 14.53 -2.37 -4.37
CA VAL A 398 13.25 -1.91 -4.91
C VAL A 398 12.86 -2.85 -6.04
N THR A 399 11.64 -3.34 -6.02
CA THR A 399 11.08 -4.20 -7.07
C THR A 399 9.71 -3.70 -7.52
N THR A 400 9.28 -4.07 -8.71
CA THR A 400 7.97 -3.72 -9.29
C THR A 400 7.09 -4.97 -9.34
N PRO A 401 6.28 -5.25 -8.30
CA PRO A 401 5.44 -6.45 -8.27
C PRO A 401 4.26 -6.40 -9.25
N ILE A 402 3.81 -5.19 -9.64
CA ILE A 402 2.60 -5.02 -10.47
C ILE A 402 2.58 -3.66 -11.16
N GLY A 403 1.96 -3.63 -12.34
CA GLY A 403 1.94 -2.49 -13.26
C GLY A 403 3.12 -2.55 -14.23
N LEU A 404 2.90 -2.08 -15.44
CA LEU A 404 3.94 -2.01 -16.48
C LEU A 404 4.53 -0.60 -16.49
N PRO A 405 5.79 -0.41 -16.03
CA PRO A 405 6.39 0.90 -15.90
C PRO A 405 6.37 1.70 -17.19
N GLY A 406 5.96 2.98 -17.09
CA GLY A 406 5.82 3.88 -18.23
C GLY A 406 4.57 3.64 -19.11
N MET A 407 3.81 2.57 -18.86
CA MET A 407 2.58 2.27 -19.58
C MET A 407 1.35 2.61 -18.75
N LYS A 408 0.69 3.72 -19.06
CA LYS A 408 -0.57 4.07 -18.43
C LYS A 408 -1.76 3.38 -19.11
N GLY A 409 -2.76 3.00 -18.33
CA GLY A 409 -3.97 2.38 -18.84
C GLY A 409 -4.87 1.85 -17.74
N TYR A 410 -5.93 1.16 -18.15
CA TYR A 410 -6.86 0.49 -17.24
C TYR A 410 -6.97 -0.98 -17.65
N LYS A 411 -6.40 -1.86 -16.85
CA LYS A 411 -6.52 -3.31 -17.05
C LYS A 411 -6.30 -4.06 -15.74
N ASP A 412 -7.23 -4.92 -15.39
CA ASP A 412 -7.10 -5.87 -14.28
C ASP A 412 -6.27 -7.08 -14.71
N GLY A 413 -5.67 -7.78 -13.75
CA GLY A 413 -4.96 -9.03 -13.99
C GLY A 413 -3.64 -9.13 -13.26
N GLY A 414 -2.77 -10.04 -13.73
CA GLY A 414 -1.46 -10.32 -13.16
C GLY A 414 -0.38 -9.28 -13.51
N PRO A 415 0.86 -9.51 -13.04
CA PRO A 415 1.98 -8.57 -13.20
C PRO A 415 2.25 -8.15 -14.63
N ASP A 416 2.12 -9.10 -15.56
CA ASP A 416 2.48 -8.89 -16.97
C ASP A 416 1.39 -8.17 -17.79
N ILE A 417 0.22 -7.91 -17.19
CA ILE A 417 -0.93 -7.36 -17.92
C ILE A 417 -1.65 -6.21 -17.21
N ALA A 418 -1.51 -6.08 -15.90
CA ALA A 418 -2.17 -5.04 -15.13
C ALA A 418 -1.63 -3.66 -15.51
N LEU A 419 -2.54 -2.71 -15.72
CA LEU A 419 -2.21 -1.32 -16.02
C LEU A 419 -2.88 -0.39 -15.03
N PHE A 420 -2.14 0.64 -14.63
CA PHE A 420 -2.60 1.77 -13.83
C PHE A 420 -2.49 3.07 -14.62
N ASN A 421 -3.14 4.11 -14.13
CA ASN A 421 -3.05 5.45 -14.68
C ASN A 421 -2.83 6.44 -13.54
N HIS A 422 -1.59 6.78 -13.28
CA HIS A 422 -1.17 7.66 -12.18
C HIS A 422 -1.75 7.22 -10.81
N PRO A 423 -1.35 6.06 -10.28
CA PRO A 423 -1.75 5.64 -8.94
C PRO A 423 -1.16 6.59 -7.90
N PHE A 424 -2.00 7.27 -7.10
CA PHE A 424 -1.54 8.20 -6.07
C PHE A 424 -1.54 7.57 -4.68
N GLY A 425 -2.57 6.79 -4.38
CA GLY A 425 -2.80 6.27 -3.05
C GLY A 425 -2.51 4.77 -2.93
N VAL A 426 -1.92 4.38 -1.80
CA VAL A 426 -1.81 2.98 -1.38
C VAL A 426 -2.12 2.86 0.10
N ALA A 427 -2.87 1.83 0.48
CA ALA A 427 -3.13 1.48 1.87
C ALA A 427 -3.25 -0.05 2.00
N VAL A 428 -2.97 -0.57 3.19
CA VAL A 428 -2.97 -2.01 3.46
C VAL A 428 -4.14 -2.36 4.38
N SER A 429 -4.75 -3.54 4.16
CA SER A 429 -5.78 -4.10 5.03
C SER A 429 -5.23 -4.42 6.42
N ALA A 430 -6.12 -4.49 7.42
CA ALA A 430 -5.74 -4.74 8.81
C ALA A 430 -5.00 -6.08 8.99
N ASP A 431 -5.30 -7.09 8.17
CA ASP A 431 -4.61 -8.38 8.16
C ASP A 431 -3.29 -8.38 7.37
N GLY A 432 -2.93 -7.24 6.75
CA GLY A 432 -1.69 -7.09 5.96
C GLY A 432 -1.66 -7.85 4.63
N GLN A 433 -2.77 -8.45 4.20
CA GLN A 433 -2.82 -9.35 3.04
C GLN A 433 -3.20 -8.66 1.73
N ILE A 434 -3.86 -7.51 1.85
CA ILE A 434 -4.42 -6.79 0.71
C ILE A 434 -3.86 -5.38 0.69
N VAL A 435 -3.33 -4.97 -0.46
CA VAL A 435 -3.01 -3.57 -0.72
C VAL A 435 -4.07 -2.98 -1.62
N TYR A 436 -4.70 -1.91 -1.17
CA TYR A 436 -5.59 -1.12 -2.00
C TYR A 436 -4.81 0.01 -2.67
N VAL A 437 -5.21 0.33 -3.90
CA VAL A 437 -4.56 1.37 -4.73
C VAL A 437 -5.61 2.35 -5.23
N ALA A 438 -5.42 3.63 -4.97
CA ALA A 438 -6.18 4.68 -5.62
C ALA A 438 -5.58 4.92 -7.01
N ASP A 439 -6.23 4.37 -8.01
CA ASP A 439 -5.84 4.48 -9.44
C ASP A 439 -6.50 5.75 -10.02
N THR A 440 -5.93 6.88 -9.64
CA THR A 440 -6.50 8.23 -9.73
C THR A 440 -6.92 8.60 -11.14
N GLY A 441 -6.07 8.37 -12.13
CA GLY A 441 -6.37 8.68 -13.52
C GLY A 441 -7.46 7.80 -14.12
N ASN A 442 -7.73 6.63 -13.53
CA ASN A 442 -8.83 5.73 -13.91
C ASN A 442 -10.08 5.91 -13.03
N LYS A 443 -9.99 6.71 -11.95
CA LYS A 443 -11.11 7.04 -11.05
C LYS A 443 -11.68 5.84 -10.29
N VAL A 444 -10.84 4.89 -9.92
CA VAL A 444 -11.22 3.65 -9.25
C VAL A 444 -10.28 3.33 -8.09
N ILE A 445 -10.77 2.52 -7.17
CA ILE A 445 -9.92 1.82 -6.21
C ILE A 445 -9.70 0.40 -6.69
N ARG A 446 -8.43 0.01 -6.73
CA ARG A 446 -8.00 -1.32 -7.13
C ARG A 446 -7.57 -2.10 -5.88
N LYS A 447 -7.81 -3.39 -5.91
CA LYS A 447 -7.34 -4.35 -4.91
C LYS A 447 -6.17 -5.14 -5.48
N LEU A 448 -5.04 -5.06 -4.84
CA LEU A 448 -3.86 -5.87 -5.11
C LEU A 448 -3.85 -7.04 -4.12
N SER A 449 -4.06 -8.24 -4.64
CA SER A 449 -3.94 -9.49 -3.87
C SER A 449 -2.57 -10.09 -4.10
N ILE A 450 -1.87 -10.40 -3.02
CA ILE A 450 -0.57 -11.09 -3.02
C ILE A 450 -0.84 -12.48 -2.46
N GLN A 451 -0.85 -13.49 -3.33
CA GLN A 451 -1.13 -14.88 -2.97
C GLN A 451 0.10 -15.76 -3.16
#